data_db7714e87ebfe2e9778250d6b2fdbd0b
#
_entry.id   db7714e87ebfe2e9778250d6b2fdbd0b
#
_cell.length_a   1.000
_cell.length_b   1.000
_cell.length_c   1.000
_cell.angle_alpha   90.00
_cell.angle_beta   90.00
_cell.angle_gamma   90.00
#
_symmetry.space_group_name_H-M   'P 1'
#
loop_
_entity.id
_entity.type
_entity.pdbx_description
1 polymer ?
#
loop_
_entity_poly.entity_id
_entity_poly.type
_entity_poly.pdbx_seq_one_letter_code
_entity_poly.pdbx_strand_id
1 'polypeptide(L)'
;MLLARPVMLAQDGPTLHKEPSQDNPPTLGKDEGPSLSGPRTSTTTDARRLLSVKTIFVDRIDNALSEKLADGLSRMGRFRIVADRKGADTVVSGTCFDSRRLKTVHSEIFLHDRASGASIWQDIVRRHYNPPPLPKAVDDTATMILAHLGESIQEAQRK
;
A
#
# COMPACT_ATOMS: atom_id res chain seq x y z
N MET A 1 -84.27 28.62 1.42
CA MET A 1 -83.25 29.67 1.54
C MET A 1 -82.08 29.13 2.27
N LEU A 2 -81.08 28.67 1.56
CA LEU A 2 -79.73 28.28 2.16
C LEU A 2 -78.64 28.78 1.23
N LEU A 3 -77.86 29.69 1.77
CA LEU A 3 -76.72 30.29 1.12
C LEU A 3 -75.54 29.33 1.24
N ALA A 4 -75.04 28.84 0.11
CA ALA A 4 -73.82 28.08 0.03
C ALA A 4 -72.62 29.05 -0.09
N ARG A 5 -71.65 28.92 0.84
CA ARG A 5 -70.37 29.62 0.78
C ARG A 5 -69.41 28.79 -0.03
N PRO A 6 -68.58 29.37 -0.93
CA PRO A 6 -67.49 28.66 -1.57
C PRO A 6 -66.29 28.57 -0.62
N VAL A 7 -65.79 27.37 -0.47
CA VAL A 7 -64.51 27.09 0.20
C VAL A 7 -63.38 27.38 -0.77
N MET A 8 -62.51 28.34 -0.44
CA MET A 8 -61.25 28.55 -1.15
C MET A 8 -60.29 27.45 -0.76
N LEU A 9 -59.89 26.64 -1.74
CA LEU A 9 -58.73 25.76 -1.62
C LEU A 9 -57.45 26.61 -1.73
N ALA A 10 -56.72 26.70 -0.65
CA ALA A 10 -55.36 27.17 -0.69
C ALA A 10 -54.48 26.09 -1.32
N GLN A 11 -53.86 26.43 -2.43
CA GLN A 11 -52.80 25.61 -3.05
C GLN A 11 -51.52 25.86 -2.28
N ASP A 12 -51.14 24.90 -1.47
CA ASP A 12 -49.77 24.82 -0.93
C ASP A 12 -48.84 24.45 -2.07
N GLY A 13 -48.05 25.39 -2.51
CA GLY A 13 -46.94 25.18 -3.43
C GLY A 13 -45.85 24.32 -2.77
N PRO A 14 -45.11 23.51 -3.55
CA PRO A 14 -44.03 22.69 -2.99
C PRO A 14 -42.93 23.59 -2.45
N THR A 15 -42.74 23.52 -1.14
CA THR A 15 -41.57 24.10 -0.50
C THR A 15 -40.35 23.35 -0.98
N LEU A 16 -39.52 24.00 -1.82
CA LEU A 16 -38.17 23.57 -2.10
C LEU A 16 -37.41 23.54 -0.77
N HIS A 17 -37.19 22.37 -0.25
CA HIS A 17 -36.16 22.18 0.76
C HIS A 17 -34.81 22.48 0.10
N LYS A 18 -34.30 23.67 0.37
CA LYS A 18 -32.93 24.05 0.09
C LYS A 18 -32.05 23.18 1.01
N GLU A 19 -31.53 22.07 0.48
CA GLU A 19 -30.43 21.36 1.11
C GLU A 19 -29.30 22.37 1.36
N PRO A 20 -28.73 22.40 2.56
CA PRO A 20 -27.51 23.16 2.78
C PRO A 20 -26.42 22.51 1.94
N SER A 21 -26.02 23.19 0.87
CA SER A 21 -24.82 22.86 0.12
C SER A 21 -23.66 22.83 1.12
N GLN A 22 -23.24 21.62 1.50
CA GLN A 22 -21.93 21.45 2.10
C GLN A 22 -20.90 21.63 1.00
N ASP A 23 -20.63 22.88 0.67
CA ASP A 23 -19.41 23.27 -0.01
C ASP A 23 -18.22 23.09 0.97
N ASN A 24 -17.96 21.85 1.34
CA ASN A 24 -16.63 21.49 1.78
C ASN A 24 -15.83 21.26 0.50
N PRO A 25 -14.88 22.14 0.17
CA PRO A 25 -13.92 21.83 -0.88
C PRO A 25 -13.30 20.48 -0.53
N PRO A 26 -13.05 19.61 -1.54
CA PRO A 26 -12.38 18.36 -1.27
C PRO A 26 -11.08 18.70 -0.55
N THR A 27 -11.00 18.40 0.72
CA THR A 27 -9.77 18.48 1.49
C THR A 27 -8.83 17.50 0.80
N LEU A 28 -7.91 18.02 -0.02
CA LEU A 28 -6.71 17.28 -0.34
C LEU A 28 -6.17 16.81 1.00
N GLY A 29 -6.13 15.49 1.19
CA GLY A 29 -5.60 14.90 2.41
C GLY A 29 -4.29 15.57 2.77
N LYS A 30 -4.06 15.78 4.06
CA LYS A 30 -2.87 16.42 4.63
C LYS A 30 -1.66 16.10 3.77
N ASP A 31 -0.98 17.15 3.30
CA ASP A 31 0.22 17.12 2.49
C ASP A 31 1.23 16.09 3.02
N GLU A 32 1.11 14.85 2.60
CA GLU A 32 2.26 13.99 2.52
C GLU A 32 3.08 14.57 1.37
N GLY A 33 4.17 15.24 1.70
CA GLY A 33 5.05 15.83 0.71
C GLY A 33 5.38 14.81 -0.37
N PRO A 34 5.69 15.25 -1.60
CA PRO A 34 5.91 14.34 -2.72
C PRO A 34 6.95 13.29 -2.33
N SER A 35 6.52 12.03 -2.24
CA SER A 35 7.42 10.91 -2.00
C SER A 35 8.40 10.84 -3.16
N LEU A 36 9.70 10.90 -2.87
CA LEU A 36 10.76 10.70 -3.86
C LEU A 36 10.67 9.33 -4.56
N SER A 37 9.87 8.43 -3.99
CA SER A 37 9.68 7.04 -4.45
C SER A 37 8.46 6.86 -5.36
N GLY A 38 7.69 7.91 -5.67
CA GLY A 38 6.43 7.83 -6.43
C GLY A 38 5.21 7.52 -5.55
N PRO A 39 4.03 7.30 -6.15
CA PRO A 39 2.82 7.03 -5.40
C PRO A 39 2.98 5.74 -4.58
N ARG A 40 2.61 5.82 -3.32
CA ARG A 40 2.72 4.74 -2.35
C ARG A 40 1.78 3.60 -2.72
N THR A 41 2.32 2.42 -2.94
CA THR A 41 1.58 1.20 -3.27
C THR A 41 1.57 0.20 -2.10
N SER A 42 2.27 0.53 -1.01
CA SER A 42 2.38 -0.32 0.16
C SER A 42 1.20 -0.17 1.12
N THR A 43 0.81 -1.27 1.74
CA THR A 43 -0.24 -1.33 2.76
C THR A 43 0.26 -2.06 3.99
N THR A 44 0.11 -1.45 5.16
CA THR A 44 0.39 -2.06 6.46
C THR A 44 -0.91 -2.56 7.08
N THR A 45 -1.03 -3.86 7.26
CA THR A 45 -2.20 -4.50 7.87
C THR A 45 -2.10 -4.56 9.38
N ASP A 46 -0.89 -4.80 9.91
CA ASP A 46 -0.62 -4.84 11.35
C ASP A 46 0.64 -4.05 11.69
N ALA A 47 0.45 -2.78 12.09
CA ALA A 47 1.54 -1.88 12.44
C ALA A 47 2.32 -2.34 13.69
N ARG A 48 1.62 -2.90 14.69
CA ARG A 48 2.27 -3.37 15.93
C ARG A 48 3.16 -4.57 15.64
N ARG A 49 2.64 -5.49 14.85
CA ARG A 49 3.40 -6.68 14.44
C ARG A 49 4.59 -6.28 13.59
N LEU A 50 4.43 -5.34 12.65
CA LEU A 50 5.52 -4.80 11.83
C LEU A 50 6.66 -4.24 12.68
N LEU A 51 6.34 -3.52 13.75
CA LEU A 51 7.33 -2.96 14.67
C LEU A 51 8.04 -4.03 15.52
N SER A 52 7.42 -5.17 15.77
CA SER A 52 7.97 -6.27 16.58
C SER A 52 8.84 -7.24 15.80
N VAL A 53 8.86 -7.17 14.47
CA VAL A 53 9.65 -8.05 13.59
C VAL A 53 11.14 -7.84 13.85
N LYS A 54 11.87 -8.95 14.07
CA LYS A 54 13.33 -8.98 14.27
C LYS A 54 14.04 -9.90 13.28
N THR A 55 13.44 -11.05 13.00
CA THR A 55 14.03 -12.06 12.13
C THR A 55 13.15 -12.31 10.91
N ILE A 56 13.76 -12.32 9.74
CA ILE A 56 13.07 -12.48 8.46
C ILE A 56 13.69 -13.64 7.68
N PHE A 57 12.85 -14.51 7.19
CA PHE A 57 13.19 -15.48 6.15
C PHE A 57 12.65 -14.94 4.81
N VAL A 58 13.47 -14.94 3.78
CA VAL A 58 13.09 -14.50 2.43
C VAL A 58 12.89 -15.75 1.58
N ASP A 59 11.65 -15.99 1.15
CA ASP A 59 11.34 -17.04 0.19
C ASP A 59 11.97 -16.73 -1.18
N ARG A 60 12.12 -17.74 -2.00
CA ARG A 60 12.62 -17.56 -3.36
C ARG A 60 11.62 -16.75 -4.19
N ILE A 61 12.11 -15.68 -4.78
CA ILE A 61 11.38 -14.81 -5.71
C ILE A 61 12.16 -14.73 -7.01
N ASP A 62 11.46 -14.78 -8.14
CA ASP A 62 12.09 -14.78 -9.45
C ASP A 62 12.92 -13.51 -9.75
N ASN A 63 13.70 -13.56 -10.81
CA ASN A 63 14.57 -12.49 -11.28
C ASN A 63 15.63 -12.04 -10.26
N ALA A 64 16.05 -12.92 -9.34
CA ALA A 64 16.98 -12.61 -8.26
C ALA A 64 16.48 -11.50 -7.29
N LEU A 65 15.18 -11.23 -7.26
CA LEU A 65 14.63 -10.21 -6.37
C LEU A 65 14.76 -10.63 -4.90
N SER A 66 14.66 -11.94 -4.58
CA SER A 66 14.85 -12.45 -3.22
C SER A 66 16.22 -12.10 -2.64
N GLU A 67 17.29 -12.28 -3.42
CA GLU A 67 18.66 -11.97 -2.98
C GLU A 67 18.85 -10.47 -2.74
N LYS A 68 18.29 -9.64 -3.64
CA LYS A 68 18.35 -8.18 -3.51
C LYS A 68 17.57 -7.67 -2.29
N LEU A 69 16.39 -8.25 -2.02
CA LEU A 69 15.60 -7.93 -0.83
C LEU A 69 16.31 -8.39 0.44
N ALA A 70 16.86 -9.61 0.47
CA ALA A 70 17.58 -10.12 1.63
C ALA A 70 18.80 -9.23 1.98
N ASP A 71 19.57 -8.86 0.98
CA ASP A 71 20.72 -7.96 1.14
C ASP A 71 20.28 -6.56 1.63
N GLY A 72 19.26 -5.97 1.01
CA GLY A 72 18.73 -4.68 1.41
C GLY A 72 18.12 -4.67 2.81
N LEU A 73 17.35 -5.67 3.18
CA LEU A 73 16.78 -5.84 4.53
C LEU A 73 17.88 -5.98 5.59
N SER A 74 18.94 -6.72 5.27
CA SER A 74 20.11 -6.84 6.15
C SER A 74 20.80 -5.51 6.38
N ARG A 75 20.94 -4.69 5.34
CA ARG A 75 21.55 -3.34 5.42
C ARG A 75 20.73 -2.33 6.21
N MET A 76 19.42 -2.55 6.34
CA MET A 76 18.58 -1.69 7.17
C MET A 76 18.96 -1.73 8.67
N GLY A 77 19.76 -2.72 9.10
CA GLY A 77 20.27 -2.86 10.47
C GLY A 77 19.19 -3.18 11.52
N ARG A 78 17.94 -3.25 11.12
CA ARG A 78 16.80 -3.55 11.98
C ARG A 78 16.47 -5.03 12.00
N PHE A 79 16.66 -5.71 10.87
CA PHE A 79 16.29 -7.10 10.66
C PHE A 79 17.49 -8.01 10.58
N ARG A 80 17.34 -9.21 11.09
CA ARG A 80 18.29 -10.30 10.89
C ARG A 80 17.71 -11.29 9.89
N ILE A 81 18.40 -11.50 8.78
CA ILE A 81 18.00 -12.51 7.79
C ILE A 81 18.47 -13.86 8.27
N VAL A 82 17.56 -14.83 8.26
CA VAL A 82 17.80 -16.22 8.65
C VAL A 82 17.65 -17.15 7.47
N ALA A 83 18.45 -18.22 7.44
CA ALA A 83 18.46 -19.20 6.36
C ALA A 83 17.36 -20.26 6.52
N ASP A 84 16.79 -20.40 7.72
CA ASP A 84 15.73 -21.36 8.01
C ASP A 84 14.43 -20.63 8.35
N ARG A 85 13.37 -20.98 7.63
CA ARG A 85 12.02 -20.45 7.84
C ARG A 85 11.51 -20.69 9.27
N LYS A 86 11.90 -21.81 9.90
CA LYS A 86 11.47 -22.11 11.28
C LYS A 86 12.03 -21.15 12.31
N GLY A 87 13.20 -20.58 12.06
CA GLY A 87 13.86 -19.62 12.95
C GLY A 87 13.43 -18.16 12.73
N ALA A 88 12.52 -17.89 11.78
CA ALA A 88 12.07 -16.56 11.47
C ALA A 88 10.82 -16.16 12.26
N ASP A 89 10.70 -14.87 12.58
CA ASP A 89 9.43 -14.28 13.06
C ASP A 89 8.45 -14.09 11.91
N THR A 90 8.99 -13.71 10.75
CA THR A 90 8.22 -13.37 9.56
C THR A 90 8.86 -13.93 8.31
N VAL A 91 8.04 -14.06 7.28
CA VAL A 91 8.44 -14.53 5.96
C VAL A 91 8.13 -13.47 4.93
N VAL A 92 9.14 -13.08 4.16
CA VAL A 92 8.94 -12.33 2.92
C VAL A 92 8.70 -13.31 1.79
N SER A 93 7.59 -13.15 1.11
CA SER A 93 7.22 -13.94 -0.08
C SER A 93 6.66 -13.04 -1.15
N GLY A 94 6.52 -13.56 -2.35
CA GLY A 94 5.92 -12.79 -3.43
C GLY A 94 6.30 -13.28 -4.80
N THR A 95 6.05 -12.41 -5.78
CA THR A 95 6.32 -12.66 -7.19
C THR A 95 7.10 -11.49 -7.79
N CYS A 96 7.89 -11.81 -8.80
CA CYS A 96 8.56 -10.80 -9.64
C CYS A 96 8.42 -11.26 -11.09
N PHE A 97 7.43 -10.74 -11.78
CA PHE A 97 7.11 -11.13 -13.14
C PHE A 97 7.69 -10.15 -14.16
N ASP A 98 8.42 -10.67 -15.14
CA ASP A 98 8.92 -9.92 -16.27
C ASP A 98 7.99 -10.08 -17.49
N SER A 99 7.36 -8.99 -17.90
CA SER A 99 6.61 -8.92 -19.15
C SER A 99 7.47 -8.37 -20.27
N ARG A 100 8.07 -9.26 -21.06
CA ARG A 100 8.90 -8.88 -22.21
C ARG A 100 8.13 -8.07 -23.25
N ARG A 101 6.86 -8.35 -23.43
CA ARG A 101 5.98 -7.63 -24.37
C ARG A 101 5.76 -6.17 -23.91
N LEU A 102 5.48 -5.95 -22.63
CA LEU A 102 5.20 -4.63 -22.09
C LEU A 102 6.46 -3.92 -21.62
N LYS A 103 7.60 -4.60 -21.60
CA LYS A 103 8.85 -4.08 -21.03
C LYS A 103 8.67 -3.57 -19.61
N THR A 104 7.99 -4.39 -18.79
CA THR A 104 7.70 -4.07 -17.39
C THR A 104 8.06 -5.22 -16.48
N VAL A 105 8.61 -4.89 -15.32
CA VAL A 105 8.68 -5.77 -14.15
C VAL A 105 7.52 -5.45 -13.24
N HIS A 106 6.76 -6.45 -12.85
CA HIS A 106 5.67 -6.37 -11.90
C HIS A 106 5.99 -7.25 -10.70
N SER A 107 6.02 -6.67 -9.52
CA SER A 107 6.36 -7.38 -8.29
C SER A 107 5.29 -7.16 -7.25
N GLU A 108 4.87 -8.24 -6.61
CA GLU A 108 3.97 -8.23 -5.46
C GLU A 108 4.71 -8.90 -4.30
N ILE A 109 4.94 -8.16 -3.24
CA ILE A 109 5.71 -8.61 -2.09
C ILE A 109 4.86 -8.54 -0.84
N PHE A 110 4.91 -9.59 -0.05
CA PHE A 110 4.19 -9.74 1.20
C PHE A 110 5.15 -10.05 2.34
N LEU A 111 4.89 -9.44 3.48
CA LEU A 111 5.51 -9.80 4.75
C LEU A 111 4.44 -10.49 5.61
N HIS A 112 4.62 -11.78 5.86
CA HIS A 112 3.68 -12.60 6.63
C HIS A 112 4.22 -12.93 8.01
N ASP A 113 3.35 -12.94 9.00
CA ASP A 113 3.67 -13.57 10.28
C ASP A 113 3.84 -15.08 10.08
N ARG A 114 5.00 -15.61 10.49
CA ARG A 114 5.29 -17.03 10.26
C ARG A 114 4.33 -17.96 11.01
N ALA A 115 3.92 -17.59 12.22
CA ALA A 115 3.11 -18.46 13.08
C ALA A 115 1.65 -18.53 12.60
N SER A 116 1.05 -17.38 12.23
CA SER A 116 -0.35 -17.28 11.82
C SER A 116 -0.56 -17.31 10.31
N GLY A 117 0.48 -17.01 9.52
CA GLY A 117 0.38 -16.80 8.09
C GLY A 117 -0.32 -15.48 7.70
N ALA A 118 -0.69 -14.66 8.67
CA ALA A 118 -1.36 -13.39 8.41
C ALA A 118 -0.43 -12.40 7.72
N SER A 119 -0.95 -11.65 6.75
CA SER A 119 -0.20 -10.56 6.13
C SER A 119 -0.04 -9.40 7.11
N ILE A 120 1.20 -8.94 7.30
CA ILE A 120 1.56 -7.81 8.13
C ILE A 120 1.70 -6.54 7.27
N TRP A 121 2.30 -6.71 6.10
CA TRP A 121 2.60 -5.65 5.16
C TRP A 121 2.65 -6.22 3.75
N GLN A 122 2.30 -5.39 2.77
CA GLN A 122 2.39 -5.73 1.35
C GLN A 122 2.77 -4.52 0.52
N ASP A 123 3.39 -4.77 -0.63
CA ASP A 123 3.69 -3.74 -1.62
C ASP A 123 3.56 -4.29 -3.03
N ILE A 124 3.10 -3.44 -3.95
CA ILE A 124 2.98 -3.75 -5.37
C ILE A 124 3.77 -2.70 -6.14
N VAL A 125 4.83 -3.13 -6.81
CA VAL A 125 5.72 -2.26 -7.57
C VAL A 125 5.72 -2.67 -9.04
N ARG A 126 5.58 -1.68 -9.91
CA ARG A 126 5.71 -1.86 -11.37
C ARG A 126 6.78 -0.92 -11.90
N ARG A 127 7.72 -1.45 -12.67
CA ARG A 127 8.79 -0.68 -13.30
C ARG A 127 8.90 -1.01 -14.78
N HIS A 128 9.14 0.02 -15.58
CA HIS A 128 9.49 -0.17 -17.00
C HIS A 128 10.98 -0.44 -17.15
N TYR A 129 11.34 -1.20 -18.15
CA TYR A 129 12.73 -1.43 -18.54
C TYR A 129 12.89 -1.32 -20.06
N ASN A 130 14.14 -1.21 -20.48
CA ASN A 130 14.58 -1.08 -21.86
C ASN A 130 14.27 0.31 -22.50
N PRO A 131 15.04 1.38 -22.17
CA PRO A 131 15.92 1.48 -20.99
C PRO A 131 15.16 1.72 -19.69
N PRO A 132 15.68 1.33 -18.52
CA PRO A 132 16.95 0.65 -18.26
C PRO A 132 16.90 -0.84 -18.59
N PRO A 133 18.05 -1.58 -18.58
CA PRO A 133 18.03 -3.03 -18.75
C PRO A 133 17.31 -3.74 -17.61
N LEU A 134 16.79 -4.94 -17.84
CA LEU A 134 16.00 -5.70 -16.86
C LEU A 134 16.68 -5.85 -15.49
N PRO A 135 17.98 -6.22 -15.37
CA PRO A 135 18.62 -6.31 -14.06
C PRO A 135 18.58 -5.00 -13.27
N LYS A 136 18.76 -3.87 -13.93
CA LYS A 136 18.67 -2.54 -13.31
C LYS A 136 17.23 -2.23 -12.85
N ALA A 137 16.23 -2.60 -13.65
CA ALA A 137 14.83 -2.42 -13.26
C ALA A 137 14.46 -3.27 -12.04
N VAL A 138 15.04 -4.47 -11.90
CA VAL A 138 14.85 -5.32 -10.71
C VAL A 138 15.56 -4.71 -9.49
N ASP A 139 16.77 -4.14 -9.65
CA ASP A 139 17.46 -3.41 -8.58
C ASP A 139 16.64 -2.22 -8.10
N ASP A 140 16.11 -1.43 -9.03
CA ASP A 140 15.27 -0.28 -8.72
C ASP A 140 13.96 -0.72 -8.03
N THR A 141 13.40 -1.85 -8.44
CA THR A 141 12.22 -2.46 -7.79
C THR A 141 12.52 -2.84 -6.34
N ALA A 142 13.64 -3.52 -6.08
CA ALA A 142 14.05 -3.87 -4.73
C ALA A 142 14.26 -2.62 -3.86
N THR A 143 14.93 -1.61 -4.41
CA THR A 143 15.16 -0.33 -3.73
C THR A 143 13.85 0.36 -3.34
N MET A 144 12.85 0.37 -4.24
CA MET A 144 11.54 0.95 -3.95
C MET A 144 10.79 0.19 -2.87
N ILE A 145 10.76 -1.13 -2.93
CA ILE A 145 10.11 -1.98 -1.92
C ILE A 145 10.72 -1.70 -0.54
N LEU A 146 12.04 -1.65 -0.44
CA LEU A 146 12.74 -1.36 0.81
C LEU A 146 12.47 0.05 1.33
N ALA A 147 12.38 1.05 0.45
CA ALA A 147 12.01 2.42 0.80
C ALA A 147 10.57 2.48 1.36
N HIS A 148 9.61 1.85 0.68
CA HIS A 148 8.22 1.80 1.13
C HIS A 148 8.06 1.07 2.47
N LEU A 149 8.82 -0.01 2.69
CA LEU A 149 8.86 -0.70 3.97
C LEU A 149 9.42 0.21 5.07
N GLY A 150 10.51 0.92 4.79
CA GLY A 150 11.12 1.89 5.72
C GLY A 150 10.14 3.01 6.10
N GLU A 151 9.44 3.58 5.13
CA GLU A 151 8.41 4.59 5.36
C GLU A 151 7.24 4.04 6.20
N SER A 152 6.78 2.82 5.90
CA SER A 152 5.71 2.15 6.65
C SER A 152 6.10 1.90 8.11
N ILE A 153 7.36 1.56 8.38
CA ILE A 153 7.90 1.40 9.73
C ILE A 153 7.92 2.75 10.46
N GLN A 154 8.41 3.81 9.81
CA GLN A 154 8.44 5.15 10.40
C GLN A 154 7.03 5.65 10.72
N GLU A 155 6.06 5.40 9.84
CA GLU A 155 4.67 5.75 10.08
C GLU A 155 4.08 4.98 11.25
N ALA A 156 4.35 3.67 11.34
CA ALA A 156 3.92 2.84 12.46
C ALA A 156 4.50 3.31 13.81
N GLN A 157 5.72 3.86 13.82
CA GLN A 157 6.36 4.40 15.03
C GLN A 157 5.75 5.73 15.50
N ARG A 158 5.06 6.46 14.62
CA ARG A 158 4.45 7.77 14.96
C ARG A 158 3.05 7.63 15.55
N LYS A 159 2.43 6.47 15.41
CA LYS A 159 1.07 6.16 15.94
C LYS A 159 1.13 5.57 17.32
#